data_a71dba2473ad21fe886b82a0a39d88a5
#
_entry.id   a71dba2473ad21fe886b82a0a39d88a5
#
_cell.length_a   1.000
_cell.length_b   1.000
_cell.length_c   1.000
_cell.angle_alpha   90.00
_cell.angle_beta   90.00
_cell.angle_gamma   90.00
#
_symmetry.space_group_name_H-M   'P 1'
#
loop_
_entity.id
_entity.type
_entity.pdbx_description
1 polymer ?
#
loop_
_entity_poly.entity_id
_entity_poly.type
_entity_poly.pdbx_seq_one_letter_code
_entity_poly.pdbx_strand_id
1 'polypeptide(L)'
;MKLYTYLNYGGNCRQAFEFYEQRLGGKITMIQLHGELPASVPRIPGWEDKVLHARMELGDTVLLGADIPTDVFQPMRSAYLTLILETPEETEQLYALLSENGEIFMKLEETFFAKRFGMLRDRFGTSWMLINEKPDVAR
;
A
#
# COMPACT_ATOMS: atom_id res chain seq x y z
N MET A 1 -8.22 13.35 17.44
CA MET A 1 -7.35 13.38 16.25
C MET A 1 -7.18 11.97 15.70
N LYS A 2 -7.22 11.81 14.38
CA LYS A 2 -6.93 10.54 13.71
C LYS A 2 -5.77 10.76 12.77
N LEU A 3 -4.95 9.73 12.58
CA LEU A 3 -3.82 9.79 11.65
C LEU A 3 -3.97 8.64 10.65
N TYR A 4 -4.23 8.96 9.40
CA TYR A 4 -4.34 7.99 8.32
C TYR A 4 -3.22 8.21 7.32
N THR A 5 -2.93 7.19 6.52
CA THR A 5 -1.99 7.28 5.43
C THR A 5 -2.74 7.55 4.13
N TYR A 6 -2.32 8.56 3.38
CA TYR A 6 -2.87 8.87 2.07
C TYR A 6 -1.82 8.53 1.01
N LEU A 7 -2.18 7.67 0.08
CA LEU A 7 -1.28 7.16 -0.95
C LEU A 7 -1.67 7.69 -2.31
N ASN A 8 -0.73 8.32 -3.00
CA ASN A 8 -0.92 8.72 -4.38
C ASN A 8 -0.31 7.68 -5.31
N TYR A 9 -1.01 7.41 -6.40
CA TYR A 9 -0.59 6.46 -7.43
C TYR A 9 -0.54 7.13 -8.78
N GLY A 10 0.25 6.58 -9.68
CA GLY A 10 0.41 7.12 -11.02
C GLY A 10 -0.58 6.55 -12.03
N GLY A 11 -1.82 6.28 -11.61
CA GLY A 11 -2.87 5.80 -12.48
C GLY A 11 -3.35 4.38 -12.19
N ASN A 12 -2.77 3.73 -11.17
CA ASN A 12 -3.11 2.33 -10.83
C ASN A 12 -3.62 2.16 -9.39
N CYS A 13 -4.23 3.21 -8.83
CA CYS A 13 -4.75 3.17 -7.47
C CYS A 13 -5.76 2.05 -7.26
N ARG A 14 -6.71 1.89 -8.19
CA ARG A 14 -7.74 0.85 -8.07
C ARG A 14 -7.12 -0.53 -8.03
N GLN A 15 -6.19 -0.82 -8.93
CA GLN A 15 -5.53 -2.10 -8.99
C GLN A 15 -4.75 -2.39 -7.70
N ALA A 16 -4.08 -1.37 -7.16
CA ALA A 16 -3.35 -1.50 -5.91
C ALA A 16 -4.30 -1.84 -4.76
N PHE A 17 -5.38 -1.08 -4.60
CA PHE A 17 -6.34 -1.30 -3.51
C PHE A 17 -7.05 -2.65 -3.64
N GLU A 18 -7.42 -3.06 -4.85
CA GLU A 18 -8.02 -4.38 -5.06
C GLU A 18 -7.03 -5.49 -4.70
N PHE A 19 -5.76 -5.32 -5.03
CA PHE A 19 -4.72 -6.28 -4.65
C PHE A 19 -4.59 -6.38 -3.13
N TYR A 20 -4.54 -5.25 -2.44
CA TYR A 20 -4.42 -5.25 -0.97
C TYR A 20 -5.67 -5.83 -0.31
N GLU A 21 -6.84 -5.58 -0.88
CA GLU A 21 -8.07 -6.19 -0.38
C GLU A 21 -8.02 -7.71 -0.48
N GLN A 22 -7.63 -8.22 -1.63
CA GLN A 22 -7.60 -9.66 -1.88
C GLN A 22 -6.49 -10.38 -1.14
N ARG A 23 -5.33 -9.74 -0.99
CA ARG A 23 -4.13 -10.41 -0.52
C ARG A 23 -3.72 -10.05 0.89
N LEU A 24 -4.08 -8.89 1.38
CA LEU A 24 -3.75 -8.46 2.74
C LEU A 24 -4.96 -8.45 3.67
N GLY A 25 -6.12 -8.81 3.17
CA GLY A 25 -7.34 -8.83 3.98
C GLY A 25 -7.94 -7.46 4.24
N GLY A 26 -7.63 -6.49 3.38
CA GLY A 26 -8.25 -5.17 3.47
C GLY A 26 -9.70 -5.18 3.03
N LYS A 27 -10.41 -4.11 3.35
CA LYS A 27 -11.79 -3.92 2.93
C LYS A 27 -11.95 -2.53 2.33
N ILE A 28 -12.19 -2.49 1.02
CA ILE A 28 -12.47 -1.23 0.33
C ILE A 28 -13.88 -0.77 0.75
N THR A 29 -13.95 0.43 1.33
CA THR A 29 -15.21 1.01 1.80
C THR A 29 -15.71 2.10 0.88
N MET A 30 -14.84 2.66 0.02
CA MET A 30 -15.24 3.66 -0.96
C MET A 30 -14.22 3.73 -2.09
N ILE A 31 -14.72 3.82 -3.32
CA ILE A 31 -13.93 4.24 -4.50
C ILE A 31 -14.81 5.20 -5.28
N GLN A 32 -14.31 6.42 -5.47
CA GLN A 32 -14.93 7.41 -6.33
C GLN A 32 -14.04 7.67 -7.53
N LEU A 33 -14.60 7.59 -8.73
CA LEU A 33 -13.86 7.80 -9.96
C LEU A 33 -14.05 9.23 -10.46
N HIS A 34 -13.08 9.71 -11.24
CA HIS A 34 -13.17 11.03 -11.86
C HIS A 34 -14.41 11.15 -12.75
N GLY A 35 -14.79 10.06 -13.44
CA GLY A 35 -15.98 10.04 -14.30
C GLY A 35 -17.30 10.24 -13.56
N GLU A 36 -17.31 10.05 -12.25
CA GLU A 36 -18.50 10.20 -11.43
C GLU A 36 -18.71 11.63 -10.91
N LEU A 37 -17.79 12.54 -11.21
CA LEU A 37 -17.92 13.93 -10.81
C LEU A 37 -19.10 14.60 -11.54
N PRO A 38 -19.77 15.59 -10.89
CA PRO A 38 -20.81 16.36 -11.57
C PRO A 38 -20.30 17.02 -12.84
N ALA A 39 -21.17 17.16 -13.82
CA ALA A 39 -20.81 17.76 -15.11
C ALA A 39 -20.26 19.18 -14.99
N SER A 40 -20.62 19.90 -13.91
CA SER A 40 -20.15 21.26 -13.64
C SER A 40 -18.68 21.31 -13.20
N VAL A 41 -18.09 20.16 -12.80
CA VAL A 41 -16.69 20.12 -12.36
C VAL A 41 -15.81 19.81 -13.55
N PRO A 42 -14.74 20.61 -13.79
CA PRO A 42 -13.81 20.33 -14.88
C PRO A 42 -13.19 18.93 -14.74
N ARG A 43 -13.08 18.23 -15.86
CA ARG A 43 -12.53 16.88 -15.90
C ARG A 43 -11.22 16.85 -16.69
N ILE A 44 -10.36 15.92 -16.29
CA ILE A 44 -9.13 15.64 -17.04
C ILE A 44 -9.49 14.67 -18.16
N PRO A 45 -9.23 15.03 -19.45
CA PRO A 45 -9.54 14.12 -20.56
C PRO A 45 -8.86 12.76 -20.40
N GLY A 46 -9.63 11.68 -20.60
CA GLY A 46 -9.12 10.32 -20.50
C GLY A 46 -8.98 9.78 -19.07
N TRP A 47 -9.47 10.53 -18.08
CA TRP A 47 -9.32 10.15 -16.67
C TRP A 47 -10.59 9.59 -16.04
N GLU A 48 -11.61 9.29 -16.83
CA GLU A 48 -12.91 8.87 -16.31
C GLU A 48 -12.80 7.65 -15.38
N ASP A 49 -11.88 6.74 -15.67
CA ASP A 49 -11.68 5.51 -14.89
C ASP A 49 -10.65 5.64 -13.77
N LYS A 50 -10.03 6.82 -13.63
CA LYS A 50 -9.03 7.04 -12.59
C LYS A 50 -9.69 7.36 -11.27
N VAL A 51 -9.02 6.95 -10.19
CA VAL A 51 -9.54 7.13 -8.85
C VAL A 51 -9.33 8.56 -8.38
N LEU A 52 -10.46 9.23 -8.07
CA LEU A 52 -10.43 10.54 -7.44
C LEU A 52 -10.14 10.42 -5.96
N HIS A 53 -10.75 9.43 -5.32
CA HIS A 53 -10.58 9.17 -3.89
C HIS A 53 -10.98 7.73 -3.56
N ALA A 54 -10.17 7.06 -2.78
CA ALA A 54 -10.45 5.71 -2.31
C ALA A 54 -10.18 5.59 -0.82
N ARG A 55 -10.89 4.67 -0.17
CA ARG A 55 -10.74 4.38 1.25
C ARG A 55 -10.78 2.87 1.47
N MET A 56 -9.85 2.37 2.25
CA MET A 56 -9.78 0.96 2.60
C MET A 56 -9.42 0.80 4.07
N GLU A 57 -10.14 -0.07 4.76
CA GLU A 57 -9.76 -0.51 6.09
C GLU A 57 -8.76 -1.66 5.95
N LEU A 58 -7.64 -1.57 6.65
CA LEU A 58 -6.61 -2.60 6.62
C LEU A 58 -6.02 -2.75 8.02
N GLY A 59 -6.17 -3.93 8.62
CA GLY A 59 -5.81 -4.13 10.01
C GLY A 59 -6.59 -3.18 10.89
N ASP A 60 -5.89 -2.46 11.75
CA ASP A 60 -6.48 -1.50 12.66
C ASP A 60 -6.37 -0.06 12.18
N THR A 61 -6.09 0.14 10.89
CA THR A 61 -5.93 1.48 10.33
C THR A 61 -6.72 1.65 9.03
N VAL A 62 -6.59 2.82 8.45
CA VAL A 62 -7.27 3.19 7.20
C VAL A 62 -6.22 3.70 6.22
N LEU A 63 -6.28 3.20 5.00
CA LEU A 63 -5.53 3.74 3.88
C LEU A 63 -6.46 4.53 2.99
N LEU A 64 -6.04 5.73 2.64
CA LEU A 64 -6.71 6.58 1.66
C LEU A 64 -5.84 6.61 0.41
N GLY A 65 -6.44 6.86 -0.74
CA GLY A 65 -5.66 6.89 -1.96
C GLY A 65 -6.34 7.63 -3.11
N ALA A 66 -5.54 7.96 -4.09
CA ALA A 66 -6.00 8.59 -5.33
C ALA A 66 -4.97 8.38 -6.43
N ASP A 67 -5.41 8.58 -7.66
CA ASP A 67 -4.51 8.69 -8.79
C ASP A 67 -4.13 10.15 -9.01
N ILE A 68 -2.87 10.38 -9.32
CA ILE A 68 -2.35 11.69 -9.72
C ILE A 68 -1.67 11.54 -11.09
N PRO A 69 -1.51 12.65 -11.84
CA PRO A 69 -0.84 12.58 -13.13
C PRO A 69 0.56 11.98 -13.03
N THR A 70 0.93 11.19 -14.03
CA THR A 70 2.21 10.45 -14.02
C THR A 70 3.43 11.36 -13.99
N ASP A 71 3.31 12.59 -14.49
CA ASP A 71 4.42 13.55 -14.48
C ASP A 71 4.68 14.16 -13.11
N VAL A 72 3.73 14.05 -12.17
CA VAL A 72 3.93 14.51 -10.79
C VAL A 72 4.03 13.36 -9.79
N PHE A 73 3.77 12.13 -10.23
CA PHE A 73 3.86 10.96 -9.37
C PHE A 73 5.32 10.63 -9.05
N GLN A 74 5.60 10.40 -7.77
CA GLN A 74 6.89 9.90 -7.31
C GLN A 74 6.65 8.67 -6.45
N PRO A 75 7.31 7.55 -6.75
CA PRO A 75 7.18 6.36 -5.91
C PRO A 75 7.60 6.64 -4.47
N MET A 76 6.90 6.02 -3.54
CA MET A 76 7.16 6.20 -2.11
C MET A 76 8.57 5.73 -1.76
N ARG A 77 9.35 6.59 -1.05
CA ARG A 77 10.71 6.29 -0.62
C ARG A 77 10.96 6.95 0.74
N SER A 78 11.75 6.28 1.58
CA SER A 78 12.12 6.73 2.92
C SER A 78 10.94 6.82 3.90
N ALA A 79 9.80 6.25 3.55
CA ALA A 79 8.67 6.02 4.42
C ALA A 79 8.08 4.67 4.04
N TYR A 80 7.53 3.97 5.00
CA TYR A 80 7.07 2.59 4.79
C TYR A 80 5.76 2.37 5.51
N LEU A 81 4.85 1.66 4.87
CA LEU A 81 3.75 1.03 5.59
C LEU A 81 4.32 -0.24 6.21
N THR A 82 4.13 -0.40 7.51
CA THR A 82 4.74 -1.50 8.23
C THR A 82 3.70 -2.54 8.61
N LEU A 83 3.93 -3.77 8.15
CA LEU A 83 3.10 -4.91 8.52
C LEU A 83 3.80 -5.67 9.64
N ILE A 84 3.13 -5.79 10.78
CA ILE A 84 3.57 -6.62 11.89
C ILE A 84 2.83 -7.94 11.77
N LEU A 85 3.56 -9.03 11.51
CA LEU A 85 2.98 -10.32 11.19
C LEU A 85 3.26 -11.32 12.30
N GLU A 86 2.35 -12.28 12.49
CA GLU A 86 2.41 -13.16 13.65
C GLU A 86 3.34 -14.36 13.47
N THR A 87 3.58 -14.80 12.23
CA THR A 87 4.42 -15.96 11.96
C THR A 87 5.47 -15.68 10.90
N PRO A 88 6.64 -16.38 10.97
CA PRO A 88 7.63 -16.28 9.90
C PRO A 88 7.09 -16.71 8.54
N GLU A 89 6.23 -17.73 8.51
CA GLU A 89 5.68 -18.28 7.27
C GLU A 89 4.78 -17.27 6.57
N GLU A 90 3.92 -16.60 7.32
CA GLU A 90 3.05 -15.54 6.77
C GLU A 90 3.91 -14.39 6.24
N THR A 91 4.93 -14.03 6.98
CA THR A 91 5.84 -12.95 6.58
C THR A 91 6.55 -13.27 5.27
N GLU A 92 7.03 -14.50 5.13
CA GLU A 92 7.69 -14.95 3.91
C GLU A 92 6.74 -14.95 2.71
N GLN A 93 5.51 -15.40 2.90
CA GLN A 93 4.50 -15.43 1.85
C GLN A 93 4.13 -14.04 1.38
N LEU A 94 3.85 -13.13 2.31
CA LEU A 94 3.48 -11.75 1.96
C LEU A 94 4.65 -10.99 1.34
N TYR A 95 5.86 -11.23 1.84
CA TYR A 95 7.05 -10.60 1.26
C TYR A 95 7.25 -11.01 -0.20
N ALA A 96 7.14 -12.30 -0.49
CA ALA A 96 7.27 -12.80 -1.86
C ALA A 96 6.19 -12.20 -2.77
N LEU A 97 4.97 -12.14 -2.27
CA LEU A 97 3.83 -11.62 -3.02
C LEU A 97 3.97 -10.13 -3.32
N LEU A 98 4.31 -9.34 -2.31
CA LEU A 98 4.43 -7.89 -2.45
C LEU A 98 5.65 -7.49 -3.29
N SER A 99 6.74 -8.27 -3.23
CA SER A 99 7.96 -7.96 -3.97
C SER A 99 7.87 -8.34 -5.46
N GLU A 100 6.86 -9.09 -5.87
CA GLU A 100 6.69 -9.51 -7.25
C GLU A 100 6.56 -8.31 -8.18
N ASN A 101 7.48 -8.23 -9.16
CA ASN A 101 7.58 -7.10 -10.09
C ASN A 101 7.81 -5.75 -9.40
N GLY A 102 8.22 -5.78 -8.14
CA GLY A 102 8.57 -4.60 -7.37
C GLY A 102 10.07 -4.48 -7.21
N GLU A 103 10.49 -3.77 -6.17
CA GLU A 103 11.90 -3.53 -5.88
C GLU A 103 12.19 -3.92 -4.44
N ILE A 104 13.23 -4.71 -4.24
CA ILE A 104 13.66 -5.11 -2.89
C ILE A 104 14.69 -4.10 -2.39
N PHE A 105 14.39 -3.46 -1.25
CA PHE A 105 15.31 -2.55 -0.59
C PHE A 105 16.17 -3.27 0.44
N MET A 106 15.56 -4.21 1.17
CA MET A 106 16.27 -5.04 2.13
C MET A 106 15.67 -6.44 2.08
N LYS A 107 16.53 -7.42 1.81
CA LYS A 107 16.13 -8.82 1.74
C LYS A 107 15.54 -9.29 3.06
N LEU A 108 14.52 -10.13 2.98
CA LEU A 108 13.88 -10.69 4.17
C LEU A 108 14.82 -11.65 4.87
N GLU A 109 15.18 -11.38 6.11
CA GLU A 109 16.06 -12.24 6.90
C GLU A 109 15.85 -12.00 8.40
N GLU A 110 16.47 -12.87 9.20
CA GLU A 110 16.44 -12.72 10.64
C GLU A 110 17.38 -11.59 11.08
N THR A 111 16.96 -10.83 12.09
CA THR A 111 17.78 -9.80 12.72
C THR A 111 17.78 -10.05 14.24
N PHE A 112 18.49 -9.21 14.99
CA PHE A 112 18.51 -9.35 16.44
C PHE A 112 17.15 -9.05 17.10
N PHE A 113 16.29 -8.28 16.43
CA PHE A 113 14.98 -7.87 16.97
C PHE A 113 13.79 -8.58 16.30
N ALA A 114 14.00 -9.27 15.19
CA ALA A 114 12.92 -9.89 14.44
C ALA A 114 13.32 -11.26 13.93
N LYS A 115 12.36 -12.18 13.90
CA LYS A 115 12.56 -13.48 13.25
C LYS A 115 12.61 -13.30 11.73
N ARG A 116 11.87 -12.33 11.21
CA ARG A 116 11.93 -11.93 9.81
C ARG A 116 11.76 -10.42 9.73
N PHE A 117 12.57 -9.80 8.91
CA PHE A 117 12.53 -8.36 8.67
C PHE A 117 12.96 -8.09 7.24
N GLY A 118 12.18 -7.30 6.52
CA GLY A 118 12.53 -6.93 5.15
C GLY A 118 11.81 -5.68 4.70
N MET A 119 12.33 -5.08 3.63
CA MET A 119 11.77 -3.86 3.07
C MET A 119 11.72 -3.97 1.55
N LEU A 120 10.64 -3.44 0.97
CA LEU A 120 10.42 -3.50 -0.46
C LEU A 120 9.56 -2.33 -0.91
N ARG A 121 9.52 -2.10 -2.21
CA ARG A 121 8.50 -1.27 -2.84
C ARG A 121 7.74 -2.16 -3.82
N ASP A 122 6.41 -2.19 -3.72
CA ASP A 122 5.62 -3.05 -4.58
C ASP A 122 5.50 -2.46 -5.98
N ARG A 123 4.94 -3.23 -6.91
CA ARG A 123 4.81 -2.82 -8.31
C ARG A 123 3.91 -1.60 -8.52
N PHE A 124 3.14 -1.23 -7.50
CA PHE A 124 2.25 -0.06 -7.57
C PHE A 124 2.93 1.21 -7.09
N GLY A 125 4.08 1.09 -6.42
CA GLY A 125 4.83 2.22 -5.91
C GLY A 125 4.73 2.44 -4.41
N THR A 126 4.12 1.52 -3.67
CA THR A 126 4.00 1.59 -2.21
C THR A 126 5.19 0.89 -1.56
N SER A 127 5.82 1.57 -0.59
CA SER A 127 6.93 0.98 0.16
C SER A 127 6.41 0.30 1.41
N TRP A 128 6.85 -0.92 1.63
CA TRP A 128 6.43 -1.80 2.72
C TRP A 128 7.61 -2.27 3.54
N MET A 129 7.41 -2.32 4.85
CA MET A 129 8.32 -2.97 5.79
C MET A 129 7.54 -4.12 6.42
N LEU A 130 8.12 -5.31 6.43
CA LEU A 130 7.48 -6.48 7.02
C LEU A 130 8.31 -6.93 8.20
N ILE A 131 7.66 -7.14 9.35
CA ILE A 131 8.31 -7.52 10.59
C ILE A 131 7.54 -8.65 11.24
N ASN A 132 8.24 -9.74 11.54
CA ASN A 132 7.76 -10.75 12.48
C ASN A 132 8.66 -10.65 13.71
N GLU A 133 8.14 -10.03 14.76
CA GLU A 133 8.93 -9.67 15.93
C GLU A 133 9.34 -10.88 16.77
N LYS A 134 10.49 -10.77 17.43
CA LYS A 134 10.87 -11.74 18.47
C LYS A 134 10.14 -11.40 19.77
N PRO A 135 9.65 -12.39 20.50
CA PRO A 135 8.82 -12.13 21.68
C PRO A 135 9.52 -11.36 22.80
N ASP A 136 10.85 -11.42 22.87
CA ASP A 136 11.63 -10.82 23.96
C ASP A 136 12.13 -9.41 23.64
N VAL A 137 11.72 -8.84 22.51
CA VAL A 137 12.18 -7.50 22.12
C VAL A 137 11.19 -6.46 22.58
N ALA A 138 11.66 -5.43 23.29
CA ALA A 138 10.85 -4.30 23.75
C ALA A 138 10.41 -3.46 22.53
N ARG A 139 9.20 -2.95 22.61
CA ARG A 139 8.60 -2.13 21.54
C ARG A 139 8.54 -0.67 21.92
#